data_66c2b6f2c610de997b9c0776c6e69b94
#
_entry.id   66c2b6f2c610de997b9c0776c6e69b94
#
_cell.length_a   1.000
_cell.length_b   1.000
_cell.length_c   1.000
_cell.angle_alpha   90.00
_cell.angle_beta   90.00
_cell.angle_gamma   90.00
#
_symmetry.space_group_name_H-M   'P 1'
#
loop_
_entity.id
_entity.type
_entity.pdbx_description
1 polymer ?
#
loop_
_entity_poly.entity_id
_entity_poly.type
_entity_poly.pdbx_seq_one_letter_code
_entity_poly.pdbx_strand_id
1 'polypeptide(L)'
;MNHASLHLALYGSAYAIAPKAAETTMSEVPKVGFKIPVGHVKRVMKNPFTGNGTKSAREHVETIEDICGLFRLPGISEDQVKRKLLYLSLSGNARIWFRSLDEDVTIEWSVLRKVFFLKYFTPKEAYENRCYIFNFWPHLGESITQAWGD
;
A
#
# COMPACT_ATOMS: atom_id res chain seq x y z
N MET A 1 -4.19 0.46 -19.50
CA MET A 1 -3.10 1.20 -18.91
C MET A 1 -2.36 0.34 -17.93
N ASN A 2 -1.08 0.38 -17.98
CA ASN A 2 -0.31 -0.45 -17.10
C ASN A 2 0.27 0.37 -15.96
N HIS A 3 0.95 -0.31 -15.05
CA HIS A 3 1.49 0.35 -13.88
C HIS A 3 2.57 1.36 -14.22
N ALA A 4 3.29 1.13 -15.29
CA ALA A 4 4.33 2.06 -15.68
C ALA A 4 3.74 3.42 -16.03
N SER A 5 2.61 3.41 -16.74
CA SER A 5 1.97 4.68 -17.09
C SER A 5 1.46 5.38 -15.85
N LEU A 6 0.89 4.62 -14.94
CA LEU A 6 0.39 5.21 -13.70
C LEU A 6 1.55 5.81 -12.91
N HIS A 7 2.66 5.10 -12.87
CA HIS A 7 3.83 5.55 -12.14
C HIS A 7 4.35 6.87 -12.71
N LEU A 8 4.44 6.95 -14.02
CA LEU A 8 4.90 8.18 -14.63
C LEU A 8 3.98 9.35 -14.34
N ALA A 9 2.69 9.08 -14.32
CA ALA A 9 1.72 10.14 -14.03
C ALA A 9 1.87 10.65 -12.61
N LEU A 10 2.20 9.77 -11.69
CA LEU A 10 2.31 10.15 -10.29
C LEU A 10 3.64 10.80 -9.94
N TYR A 11 4.72 10.31 -10.50
CA TYR A 11 6.04 10.77 -10.11
C TYR A 11 6.74 11.66 -11.13
N GLY A 12 6.40 11.51 -12.36
CA GLY A 12 6.95 12.38 -13.39
C GLY A 12 8.46 12.41 -13.38
N SER A 13 9.00 13.60 -13.55
CA SER A 13 10.44 13.74 -13.65
C SER A 13 11.17 13.51 -12.35
N ALA A 14 10.48 13.71 -11.25
CA ALA A 14 11.11 13.50 -9.96
C ALA A 14 11.59 12.07 -9.84
N TYR A 15 10.79 11.17 -10.36
CA TYR A 15 11.15 9.78 -10.29
C TYR A 15 12.28 9.48 -11.26
N ALA A 16 12.27 10.13 -12.39
CA ALA A 16 13.30 9.91 -13.39
C ALA A 16 14.68 10.33 -12.87
N ILE A 17 14.71 11.29 -11.98
CA ILE A 17 15.97 11.74 -11.44
C ILE A 17 16.38 10.96 -10.23
N ALA A 18 15.45 10.71 -9.36
CA ALA A 18 15.72 10.00 -8.14
C ALA A 18 16.36 8.61 -8.30
N PRO A 19 16.01 7.87 -9.30
CA PRO A 19 16.50 6.50 -9.39
C PRO A 19 17.96 6.28 -9.27
N LYS A 20 18.72 7.23 -9.77
CA LYS A 20 20.11 7.07 -9.69
C LYS A 20 20.57 7.02 -8.28
N ALA A 21 20.28 8.01 -7.53
CA ALA A 21 20.68 8.05 -6.15
C ALA A 21 20.04 6.90 -5.42
N ALA A 22 18.81 6.61 -5.77
CA ALA A 22 18.12 5.53 -5.10
C ALA A 22 18.78 4.20 -5.35
N GLU A 23 19.25 4.01 -6.54
CA GLU A 23 19.92 2.80 -6.88
C GLU A 23 21.09 2.57 -6.00
N THR A 24 21.91 3.57 -5.84
CA THR A 24 23.11 3.46 -5.05
C THR A 24 22.75 3.10 -3.61
N THR A 25 21.75 3.73 -3.10
CA THR A 25 21.34 3.48 -1.73
C THR A 25 20.73 2.13 -1.60
N MET A 26 19.91 1.79 -2.57
CA MET A 26 19.18 0.57 -2.45
C MET A 26 20.01 -0.66 -2.54
N SER A 27 21.10 -0.57 -3.20
CA SER A 27 21.90 -1.76 -3.33
C SER A 27 22.32 -2.23 -1.97
N GLU A 28 22.37 -1.35 -1.07
CA GLU A 28 22.78 -1.75 0.22
C GLU A 28 21.65 -1.94 1.15
N VAL A 29 20.69 -1.31 0.88
CA VAL A 29 19.63 -1.39 1.82
C VAL A 29 19.12 -2.73 1.60
N PRO A 30 19.13 -3.42 2.22
CA PRO A 30 18.75 -4.61 2.39
C PRO A 30 17.56 -5.12 1.87
N LYS A 31 17.69 -5.41 0.77
CA LYS A 31 16.78 -6.14 0.25
C LYS A 31 16.81 -7.29 1.06
N VAL A 32 17.72 -7.54 1.72
CA VAL A 32 17.87 -8.49 2.61
C VAL A 32 16.77 -8.42 3.48
N GLY A 33 16.12 -9.26 3.63
CA GLY A 33 15.02 -9.32 4.46
C GLY A 33 15.36 -8.92 5.87
N PHE A 34 14.57 -8.08 6.43
CA PHE A 34 14.70 -7.79 7.84
C PHE A 34 13.60 -8.59 8.52
N LYS A 35 13.73 -8.79 9.80
CA LYS A 35 12.74 -9.55 10.55
C LYS A 35 11.92 -8.66 11.45
N ILE A 36 10.62 -8.87 11.39
CA ILE A 36 9.71 -8.18 12.29
C ILE A 36 9.52 -9.12 13.48
N PRO A 37 9.44 -8.59 14.70
CA PRO A 37 9.25 -9.44 15.88
C PRO A 37 8.07 -10.38 15.67
N VAL A 38 8.28 -11.63 16.01
CA VAL A 38 7.33 -12.68 15.71
C VAL A 38 5.94 -12.45 16.28
N GLY A 39 5.84 -11.80 17.41
CA GLY A 39 4.53 -11.51 17.99
C GLY A 39 3.69 -10.61 17.09
N HIS A 40 4.34 -9.65 16.45
CA HIS A 40 3.62 -8.74 15.56
C HIS A 40 3.26 -9.45 14.25
N VAL A 41 4.13 -10.33 13.79
CA VAL A 41 3.84 -11.10 12.58
C VAL A 41 2.64 -11.99 12.82
N LYS A 42 2.61 -12.67 13.96
CA LYS A 42 1.49 -13.53 14.29
C LYS A 42 0.20 -12.74 14.37
N ARG A 43 0.29 -11.53 14.91
CA ARG A 43 -0.89 -10.69 15.07
C ARG A 43 -1.50 -10.32 13.73
N VAL A 44 -0.68 -9.93 12.76
CA VAL A 44 -1.22 -9.54 11.46
C VAL A 44 -1.69 -10.74 10.65
N MET A 45 -1.12 -11.90 10.89
CA MET A 45 -1.49 -13.10 10.15
C MET A 45 -2.69 -13.81 10.74
N LYS A 46 -3.09 -13.44 11.94
CA LYS A 46 -4.18 -14.12 12.62
C LYS A 46 -5.52 -13.89 11.94
N ASN A 47 -5.73 -12.73 11.39
CA ASN A 47 -7.00 -12.39 10.77
C ASN A 47 -6.70 -11.73 9.41
N PRO A 48 -6.31 -12.52 8.44
CA PRO A 48 -5.85 -11.96 7.17
C PRO A 48 -6.94 -11.29 6.35
N PHE A 49 -6.52 -10.36 5.51
CA PHE A 49 -7.41 -9.66 4.61
C PHE A 49 -7.39 -10.39 3.28
N THR A 50 -8.56 -10.82 2.81
CA THR A 50 -8.65 -11.61 1.58
C THR A 50 -9.20 -10.80 0.41
N GLY A 51 -9.84 -9.68 0.70
CA GLY A 51 -10.45 -8.89 -0.36
C GLY A 51 -11.83 -9.35 -0.75
N ASN A 52 -12.44 -10.21 0.06
CA ASN A 52 -13.76 -10.75 -0.28
C ASN A 52 -14.91 -9.90 0.26
N GLY A 53 -14.62 -8.72 0.77
CA GLY A 53 -15.67 -7.81 1.19
C GLY A 53 -16.14 -7.93 2.62
N THR A 54 -15.62 -8.88 3.38
CA THR A 54 -16.06 -9.07 4.74
C THR A 54 -15.29 -8.25 5.75
N LYS A 55 -14.14 -7.71 5.36
CA LYS A 55 -13.30 -6.96 6.27
C LYS A 55 -13.06 -5.58 5.71
N SER A 56 -13.13 -4.56 6.56
CA SER A 56 -12.92 -3.19 6.12
C SER A 56 -11.45 -2.96 5.74
N ALA A 57 -11.22 -2.43 4.56
CA ALA A 57 -9.88 -2.10 4.11
C ALA A 57 -9.28 -1.01 4.99
N ARG A 58 -10.10 -0.05 5.38
CA ARG A 58 -9.63 1.03 6.22
C ARG A 58 -9.17 0.54 7.58
N GLU A 59 -10.00 -0.28 8.22
CA GLU A 59 -9.65 -0.81 9.52
C GLU A 59 -8.40 -1.68 9.44
N HIS A 60 -8.27 -2.41 8.34
CA HIS A 60 -7.11 -3.27 8.18
C HIS A 60 -5.83 -2.45 8.09
N VAL A 61 -5.86 -1.37 7.30
CA VAL A 61 -4.68 -0.51 7.18
C VAL A 61 -4.37 0.18 8.51
N GLU A 62 -5.41 0.62 9.23
CA GLU A 62 -5.19 1.25 10.52
C GLU A 62 -4.51 0.28 11.49
N THR A 63 -4.90 -0.98 11.44
CA THR A 63 -4.27 -1.99 12.28
C THR A 63 -2.79 -2.13 11.94
N ILE A 64 -2.46 -2.14 10.64
CA ILE A 64 -1.08 -2.23 10.20
C ILE A 64 -0.27 -1.03 10.73
N GLU A 65 -0.85 0.15 10.60
CA GLU A 65 -0.16 1.37 11.04
C GLU A 65 0.02 1.40 12.55
N ASP A 66 -0.98 0.93 13.28
CA ASP A 66 -0.89 0.87 14.73
C ASP A 66 0.20 -0.09 15.17
N ILE A 67 0.26 -1.25 14.55
CA ILE A 67 1.27 -2.23 14.91
C ILE A 67 2.66 -1.69 14.60
N CYS A 68 2.81 -1.03 13.46
CA CYS A 68 4.09 -0.45 13.09
C CYS A 68 4.55 0.56 14.13
N GLY A 69 3.61 1.25 14.78
CA GLY A 69 3.95 2.23 15.79
C GLY A 69 4.43 1.63 17.11
N LEU A 70 4.35 0.32 17.26
CA LEU A 70 4.72 -0.31 18.51
C LEU A 70 6.19 -0.69 18.61
N PHE A 71 6.93 -0.62 17.52
CA PHE A 71 8.33 -1.03 17.55
C PHE A 71 9.12 -0.30 16.49
N ARG A 72 10.45 -0.39 16.60
CA ARG A 72 11.32 0.24 15.63
C ARG A 72 12.39 -0.74 15.25
N LEU A 73 12.80 -0.71 14.00
CA LEU A 73 13.87 -1.56 13.53
C LEU A 73 14.96 -0.64 13.01
N PRO A 74 16.13 -0.62 13.66
CA PRO A 74 17.23 0.26 13.25
C PRO A 74 17.58 0.05 11.79
N GLY A 75 17.73 1.13 11.07
CA GLY A 75 18.14 1.04 9.67
C GLY A 75 17.02 0.69 8.70
N ILE A 76 15.81 0.42 9.18
CA ILE A 76 14.70 0.07 8.32
C ILE A 76 13.64 1.16 8.43
N SER A 77 13.18 1.67 7.31
CA SER A 77 12.20 2.74 7.34
C SER A 77 10.83 2.21 7.73
N GLU A 78 9.98 3.11 8.22
CA GLU A 78 8.64 2.70 8.58
C GLU A 78 7.86 2.24 7.35
N ASP A 79 8.14 2.83 6.20
CA ASP A 79 7.46 2.43 4.98
C ASP A 79 7.78 0.98 4.64
N GLN A 80 9.02 0.57 4.82
CA GLN A 80 9.40 -0.82 4.57
C GLN A 80 8.70 -1.76 5.53
N VAL A 81 8.59 -1.37 6.78
CA VAL A 81 7.95 -2.21 7.78
C VAL A 81 6.45 -2.32 7.48
N LYS A 82 5.81 -1.21 7.17
CA LYS A 82 4.38 -1.21 6.88
C LYS A 82 4.07 -2.05 5.64
N ARG A 83 4.92 -1.91 4.62
CA ARG A 83 4.74 -2.70 3.40
C ARG A 83 4.83 -4.19 3.70
N LYS A 84 5.80 -4.58 4.50
CA LYS A 84 5.97 -5.99 4.83
C LYS A 84 4.82 -6.50 5.68
N LEU A 85 4.38 -5.71 6.64
CA LEU A 85 3.25 -6.09 7.47
C LEU A 85 1.98 -6.25 6.62
N LEU A 86 1.76 -5.32 5.71
CA LEU A 86 0.60 -5.43 4.85
C LEU A 86 0.68 -6.72 4.03
N TYR A 87 1.80 -6.97 3.39
CA TYR A 87 1.96 -8.17 2.59
C TYR A 87 1.68 -9.43 3.40
N LEU A 88 2.25 -9.51 4.59
CA LEU A 88 2.08 -10.68 5.44
C LEU A 88 0.64 -10.86 5.91
N SER A 89 -0.11 -9.77 5.97
CA SER A 89 -1.47 -9.80 6.44
C SER A 89 -2.48 -10.12 5.35
N LEU A 90 -2.04 -10.23 4.10
CA LEU A 90 -2.95 -10.53 2.99
C LEU A 90 -2.94 -12.01 2.69
N SER A 91 -4.06 -12.51 2.19
CA SER A 91 -4.11 -13.89 1.73
C SER A 91 -5.05 -13.98 0.54
N GLY A 92 -5.05 -15.11 -0.13
CA GLY A 92 -5.92 -15.33 -1.26
C GLY A 92 -5.73 -14.30 -2.37
N ASN A 93 -6.83 -13.82 -2.90
CA ASN A 93 -6.78 -12.88 -4.02
C ASN A 93 -6.08 -11.58 -3.68
N ALA A 94 -6.17 -11.14 -2.44
CA ALA A 94 -5.52 -9.90 -2.04
C ALA A 94 -3.99 -10.04 -2.13
N ARG A 95 -3.47 -11.20 -1.76
CA ARG A 95 -2.03 -11.42 -1.85
C ARG A 95 -1.59 -11.51 -3.32
N ILE A 96 -2.40 -12.13 -4.15
CA ILE A 96 -2.11 -12.22 -5.58
C ILE A 96 -2.08 -10.81 -6.17
N TRP A 97 -3.05 -9.99 -5.80
CA TRP A 97 -3.09 -8.61 -6.25
C TRP A 97 -1.83 -7.85 -5.84
N PHE A 98 -1.42 -8.00 -4.58
CA PHE A 98 -0.23 -7.30 -4.08
C PHE A 98 1.00 -7.68 -4.90
N ARG A 99 1.14 -8.96 -5.21
CA ARG A 99 2.28 -9.43 -5.98
C ARG A 99 2.28 -8.89 -7.40
N SER A 100 1.14 -8.47 -7.90
CA SER A 100 1.06 -7.95 -9.27
C SER A 100 1.45 -6.48 -9.34
N LEU A 101 1.66 -5.81 -8.19
CA LEU A 101 1.99 -4.40 -8.20
C LEU A 101 3.46 -4.20 -8.56
N ASP A 102 3.73 -3.11 -9.25
CA ASP A 102 5.09 -2.74 -9.58
C ASP A 102 5.78 -2.30 -8.30
N GLU A 103 7.07 -2.51 -8.22
CA GLU A 103 7.81 -2.10 -7.05
C GLU A 103 7.67 -0.61 -6.80
N ASP A 104 7.59 0.15 -7.86
CA ASP A 104 7.47 1.60 -7.73
C ASP A 104 6.24 2.00 -6.93
N VAL A 105 5.18 1.22 -7.03
CA VAL A 105 3.96 1.52 -6.32
C VAL A 105 4.10 1.14 -4.85
N THR A 106 4.92 0.14 -4.55
CA THR A 106 5.01 -0.36 -3.19
C THR A 106 6.11 0.26 -2.36
N ILE A 107 6.96 1.08 -2.97
CA ILE A 107 8.07 1.71 -2.25
C ILE A 107 7.62 2.70 -1.20
N GLU A 108 6.68 3.56 -1.52
CA GLU A 108 6.20 4.53 -0.57
C GLU A 108 4.88 4.09 0.03
N TRP A 109 4.82 4.09 1.32
CA TRP A 109 3.61 3.64 2.01
C TRP A 109 2.39 4.47 1.63
N SER A 110 2.55 5.79 1.49
CA SER A 110 1.41 6.63 1.17
C SER A 110 0.78 6.26 -0.16
N VAL A 111 1.59 5.87 -1.13
CA VAL A 111 1.09 5.47 -2.43
C VAL A 111 0.45 4.09 -2.35
N LEU A 112 1.13 3.15 -1.71
CA LEU A 112 0.61 1.80 -1.58
C LEU A 112 -0.72 1.81 -0.84
N ARG A 113 -0.82 2.60 0.21
CA ARG A 113 -2.04 2.72 0.99
C ARG A 113 -3.21 3.18 0.13
N LYS A 114 -2.96 4.16 -0.72
CA LYS A 114 -4.01 4.67 -1.58
C LYS A 114 -4.42 3.70 -2.67
N VAL A 115 -3.44 3.00 -3.22
CA VAL A 115 -3.72 1.99 -4.24
C VAL A 115 -4.55 0.86 -3.61
N PHE A 116 -4.23 0.50 -2.37
CA PHE A 116 -4.97 -0.52 -1.67
C PHE A 116 -6.42 -0.08 -1.44
N PHE A 117 -6.61 1.17 -1.03
CA PHE A 117 -7.96 1.69 -0.84
C PHE A 117 -8.74 1.75 -2.15
N LEU A 118 -8.09 2.17 -3.22
CA LEU A 118 -8.77 2.21 -4.51
C LEU A 118 -9.23 0.81 -4.94
N LYS A 119 -8.46 -0.19 -4.56
CA LYS A 119 -8.80 -1.55 -4.94
C LYS A 119 -9.88 -2.14 -4.04
N TYR A 120 -9.78 -1.87 -2.75
CA TYR A 120 -10.57 -2.63 -1.78
C TYR A 120 -11.61 -1.86 -0.96
N PHE A 121 -11.74 -0.56 -1.14
CA PHE A 121 -12.85 0.11 -0.50
C PHE A 121 -14.15 -0.45 -1.06
N THR A 122 -15.08 -0.75 -0.19
CA THR A 122 -16.42 -1.10 -0.61
C THR A 122 -17.05 0.18 -1.14
N PRO A 123 -18.13 0.11 -1.89
CA PRO A 123 -18.81 1.33 -2.35
C PRO A 123 -19.13 2.28 -1.20
N LYS A 124 -19.52 1.73 -0.05
CA LYS A 124 -19.84 2.56 1.09
C LYS A 124 -18.59 3.26 1.60
N GLU A 125 -17.48 2.53 1.75
CA GLU A 125 -16.23 3.12 2.21
C GLU A 125 -15.71 4.16 1.23
N ALA A 126 -15.85 3.90 -0.05
CA ALA A 126 -15.38 4.84 -1.05
C ALA A 126 -16.19 6.13 -0.96
N TYR A 127 -17.50 6.02 -0.74
CA TYR A 127 -18.33 7.20 -0.62
C TYR A 127 -17.96 8.00 0.63
N GLU A 128 -17.77 7.33 1.75
CA GLU A 128 -17.42 7.99 3.00
C GLU A 128 -16.05 8.64 2.95
N ASN A 129 -15.14 8.09 2.15
CA ASN A 129 -13.79 8.60 2.06
C ASN A 129 -13.53 9.32 0.74
N ARG A 130 -14.58 9.78 0.10
CA ARG A 130 -14.49 10.38 -1.21
C ARG A 130 -13.54 11.56 -1.31
N CYS A 131 -13.59 12.43 -0.31
CA CYS A 131 -12.72 13.60 -0.32
C CYS A 131 -11.26 13.21 -0.31
N TYR A 132 -10.93 12.20 0.48
CA TYR A 132 -9.58 11.73 0.59
C TYR A 132 -9.10 11.17 -0.76
N ILE A 133 -9.96 10.40 -1.42
CA ILE A 133 -9.61 9.82 -2.71
C ILE A 133 -9.50 10.90 -3.78
N PHE A 134 -10.45 11.81 -3.80
CA PHE A 134 -10.45 12.89 -4.79
C PHE A 134 -9.24 13.80 -4.63
N ASN A 135 -8.88 14.11 -3.40
CA ASN A 135 -7.76 15.00 -3.18
C ASN A 135 -6.46 14.39 -3.65
N PHE A 136 -6.38 13.08 -3.61
CA PHE A 136 -5.14 12.43 -3.99
C PHE A 136 -5.11 12.12 -5.49
N TRP A 137 -6.20 11.61 -6.04
CA TRP A 137 -6.28 11.29 -7.45
C TRP A 137 -7.59 11.80 -8.01
N PRO A 138 -7.66 13.09 -8.34
CA PRO A 138 -8.91 13.67 -8.81
C PRO A 138 -9.52 12.96 -10.01
N HIS A 139 -8.67 12.56 -10.96
CA HIS A 139 -9.17 11.89 -12.16
C HIS A 139 -9.80 10.54 -11.84
N LEU A 140 -9.13 9.79 -10.97
CA LEU A 140 -9.65 8.49 -10.59
C LEU A 140 -10.85 8.65 -9.69
N GLY A 141 -10.90 9.74 -8.95
CA GLY A 141 -12.05 10.04 -8.11
C GLY A 141 -13.31 10.16 -8.91
N GLU A 142 -13.22 10.79 -10.07
CA GLU A 142 -14.37 10.93 -10.95
C GLU A 142 -14.84 9.57 -11.42
N SER A 143 -13.89 8.73 -11.82
CA SER A 143 -14.21 7.41 -12.28
C SER A 143 -14.91 6.60 -11.19
N ILE A 144 -14.41 6.71 -9.99
CA ILE A 144 -14.98 6.00 -8.88
C ILE A 144 -16.40 6.47 -8.62
N THR A 145 -16.62 7.76 -8.72
CA THR A 145 -17.95 8.31 -8.51
C THR A 145 -18.92 7.80 -9.57
N GLN A 146 -18.48 7.77 -10.81
CA GLN A 146 -19.31 7.27 -11.87
C GLN A 146 -19.63 5.80 -11.68
N ALA A 147 -18.68 5.04 -11.22
CA ALA A 147 -18.90 3.61 -11.03
C ALA A 147 -19.81 3.30 -9.87
N TRP A 148 -19.71 4.10 -8.82
CA TRP A 148 -20.42 3.78 -7.58
C TRP A 148 -21.48 4.80 -7.13
N GLY A 149 -21.48 5.94 -7.71
CA GLY A 149 -22.34 7.02 -7.28
C GLY A 149 -23.73 7.00 -7.89
N ASP A 150 -23.89 6.22 -8.91
CA ASP A 150 -25.19 6.12 -9.55
C ASP A 150 -25.96 4.98 -8.96
#